data_ad86485fc4e3f01bcdc257988e5fcbe5
#
_entry.id   ad86485fc4e3f01bcdc257988e5fcbe5
#
_cell.length_a   1.000
_cell.length_b   1.000
_cell.length_c   1.000
_cell.angle_alpha   90.00
_cell.angle_beta   90.00
_cell.angle_gamma   90.00
#
_symmetry.space_group_name_H-M   'P 1'
#
loop_
_entity.id
_entity.type
_entity.pdbx_description
1 polymer ?
#
loop_
_entity_poly.entity_id
_entity_poly.type
_entity_poly.pdbx_seq_one_letter_code
_entity_poly.pdbx_strand_id
1 'polypeptide(L)'
;LKPWQGVLCADSGHIHVHETGAVEATGHKCLALPNKNGKITARQIRHAVEEHRANASHEHEVQPGMVYISNPTEVGTLYTKAELTDISAACYELGLYLFVDGARMAYGLMSEANDLTLQDYAALCDVFYLGGTKCGALFGEAVVITNDTLKEDFRYAIKQHGGMLAKGRLLGEQFLALLDGEDGTGNSLYFTLAAEADRQAMAIRKAFEEKGVKLLHDSYTNQQFFVLPDEWHEVLSKDFAMTHMGKPDKTHTAVR
;
A
#
# COMPACT_ATOMS: atom_id res chain seq x y z
N LEU A 1 -8.32 13.98 -10.80
CA LEU A 1 -7.71 13.84 -12.14
C LEU A 1 -8.63 14.42 -13.21
N LYS A 2 -8.04 14.87 -14.33
CA LYS A 2 -8.79 15.23 -15.53
C LYS A 2 -9.28 13.96 -16.24
N PRO A 3 -10.41 13.99 -17.00
CA PRO A 3 -10.99 12.78 -17.61
C PRO A 3 -10.04 11.96 -18.49
N TRP A 4 -9.02 12.58 -19.07
CA TRP A 4 -8.01 11.92 -19.93
C TRP A 4 -6.75 11.49 -19.19
N GLN A 5 -6.70 11.67 -17.86
CA GLN A 5 -5.56 11.30 -17.05
C GLN A 5 -5.72 9.91 -16.43
N GLY A 6 -4.59 9.24 -16.26
CA GLY A 6 -4.48 7.94 -15.62
C GLY A 6 -3.51 7.94 -14.44
N VAL A 7 -3.38 6.79 -13.82
CA VAL A 7 -2.66 6.55 -12.57
C VAL A 7 -1.47 5.64 -12.83
N LEU A 8 -0.24 6.14 -12.66
CA LEU A 8 0.96 5.31 -12.65
C LEU A 8 1.00 4.47 -11.36
N CYS A 9 1.17 3.17 -11.49
CA CYS A 9 1.26 2.25 -10.35
C CYS A 9 2.19 1.07 -10.68
N ALA A 10 2.57 0.29 -9.66
CA ALA A 10 3.25 -0.98 -9.90
C ALA A 10 2.32 -1.95 -10.64
N ASP A 11 2.86 -2.79 -11.54
CA ASP A 11 2.10 -3.83 -12.24
C ASP A 11 1.56 -4.92 -11.31
N SER A 12 2.12 -5.04 -10.08
CA SER A 12 1.58 -5.84 -8.98
C SER A 12 0.74 -5.02 -7.99
N GLY A 13 0.57 -3.72 -8.22
CA GLY A 13 -0.16 -2.82 -7.33
C GLY A 13 -1.63 -3.21 -7.18
N HIS A 14 -2.15 -3.13 -5.95
CA HIS A 14 -3.49 -3.58 -5.59
C HIS A 14 -4.58 -2.97 -6.48
N ILE A 15 -4.47 -1.67 -6.78
CA ILE A 15 -5.43 -0.96 -7.65
C ILE A 15 -5.45 -1.48 -9.09
N HIS A 16 -4.36 -2.14 -9.54
CA HIS A 16 -4.26 -2.69 -10.89
C HIS A 16 -4.77 -4.13 -10.96
N VAL A 17 -4.52 -4.95 -9.92
CA VAL A 17 -4.74 -6.40 -10.02
C VAL A 17 -5.88 -6.93 -9.13
N HIS A 18 -6.32 -6.19 -8.10
CA HIS A 18 -7.24 -6.71 -7.08
C HIS A 18 -8.52 -5.89 -6.84
N GLU A 19 -8.73 -4.78 -7.56
CA GLU A 19 -9.89 -3.89 -7.34
C GLU A 19 -11.02 -4.05 -8.37
N THR A 20 -11.01 -5.15 -9.11
CA THR A 20 -12.10 -5.46 -10.07
C THR A 20 -12.36 -4.32 -11.08
N GLY A 21 -11.32 -3.56 -11.44
CA GLY A 21 -11.44 -2.41 -12.34
C GLY A 21 -12.11 -1.18 -11.69
N ALA A 22 -12.03 -1.02 -10.37
CA ALA A 22 -12.67 0.11 -9.68
C ALA A 22 -12.13 1.47 -10.14
N VAL A 23 -10.84 1.57 -10.45
CA VAL A 23 -10.24 2.79 -11.00
C VAL A 23 -10.78 3.07 -12.39
N GLU A 24 -10.83 2.07 -13.25
CA GLU A 24 -11.36 2.16 -14.61
C GLU A 24 -12.85 2.50 -14.63
N ALA A 25 -13.62 2.00 -13.67
CA ALA A 25 -15.04 2.33 -13.50
C ALA A 25 -15.28 3.82 -13.18
N THR A 26 -14.27 4.54 -12.67
CA THR A 26 -14.34 6.00 -12.49
C THR A 26 -13.94 6.80 -13.73
N GLY A 27 -13.61 6.12 -14.83
CA GLY A 27 -13.17 6.73 -16.09
C GLY A 27 -11.67 6.95 -16.21
N HIS A 28 -10.86 6.40 -15.29
CA HIS A 28 -9.40 6.53 -15.29
C HIS A 28 -8.74 5.18 -15.55
N LYS A 29 -7.56 5.19 -16.15
CA LYS A 29 -6.79 3.99 -16.48
C LYS A 29 -5.62 3.83 -15.52
N CYS A 30 -5.39 2.61 -15.05
CA CYS A 30 -4.11 2.24 -14.42
C CYS A 30 -3.02 2.12 -15.50
N LEU A 31 -1.94 2.84 -15.32
CA LEU A 31 -0.74 2.84 -16.17
C LEU A 31 0.35 2.06 -15.42
N ALA A 32 0.34 0.74 -15.62
CA ALA A 32 1.19 -0.17 -14.86
C ALA A 32 2.66 -0.08 -15.29
N LEU A 33 3.56 0.05 -14.32
CA LEU A 33 5.01 0.03 -14.49
C LEU A 33 5.58 -1.28 -13.93
N PRO A 34 6.61 -1.86 -14.57
CA PRO A 34 7.27 -3.05 -14.04
C PRO A 34 7.81 -2.79 -12.64
N ASN A 35 7.45 -3.66 -11.69
CA ASN A 35 7.92 -3.52 -10.32
C ASN A 35 9.16 -4.39 -10.03
N LYS A 36 9.88 -4.02 -8.96
CA LYS A 36 10.86 -4.87 -8.31
C LYS A 36 10.51 -4.98 -6.83
N ASN A 37 10.17 -6.17 -6.38
CA ASN A 37 9.71 -6.41 -5.00
C ASN A 37 8.54 -5.49 -4.59
N GLY A 38 7.55 -5.31 -5.47
CA GLY A 38 6.39 -4.47 -5.23
C GLY A 38 6.62 -2.96 -5.41
N LYS A 39 7.84 -2.51 -5.64
CA LYS A 39 8.19 -1.08 -5.74
C LYS A 39 8.40 -0.62 -7.18
N ILE A 40 8.00 0.62 -7.45
CA ILE A 40 8.40 1.42 -8.62
C ILE A 40 9.35 2.54 -8.16
N THR A 41 10.10 3.11 -9.08
CA THR A 41 11.14 4.10 -8.78
C THR A 41 10.84 5.46 -9.41
N ALA A 42 11.36 6.53 -8.84
CA ALA A 42 11.31 7.87 -9.41
C ALA A 42 11.84 7.93 -10.87
N ARG A 43 12.87 7.13 -11.17
CA ARG A 43 13.40 7.00 -12.54
C ARG A 43 12.38 6.44 -13.53
N GLN A 44 11.63 5.41 -13.14
CA GLN A 44 10.58 4.82 -13.99
C GLN A 44 9.43 5.81 -14.20
N ILE A 45 9.06 6.56 -13.16
CA ILE A 45 8.02 7.60 -13.24
C ILE A 45 8.44 8.69 -14.23
N ARG A 46 9.68 9.22 -14.10
CA ARG A 46 10.21 10.22 -15.04
C ARG A 46 10.22 9.69 -16.47
N HIS A 47 10.73 8.49 -16.65
CA HIS A 47 10.80 7.85 -17.97
C HIS A 47 9.40 7.71 -18.61
N ALA A 48 8.41 7.22 -17.88
CA ALA A 48 7.05 7.05 -18.40
C ALA A 48 6.41 8.40 -18.85
N VAL A 49 6.65 9.47 -18.10
CA VAL A 49 6.15 10.80 -18.46
C VAL A 49 6.93 11.40 -19.63
N GLU A 50 8.24 11.21 -19.67
CA GLU A 50 9.10 11.66 -20.77
C GLU A 50 8.75 10.96 -22.08
N GLU A 51 8.57 9.62 -22.07
CA GLU A 51 8.12 8.86 -23.22
C GLU A 51 6.76 9.35 -23.72
N HIS A 52 5.79 9.53 -22.82
CA HIS A 52 4.49 10.09 -23.19
C HIS A 52 4.63 11.46 -23.84
N ARG A 53 5.40 12.39 -23.25
CA ARG A 53 5.59 13.74 -23.79
C ARG A 53 6.36 13.79 -25.12
N ALA A 54 7.28 12.84 -25.33
CA ALA A 54 8.07 12.74 -26.53
C ALA A 54 7.31 12.12 -27.71
N ASN A 55 6.22 11.40 -27.44
CA ASN A 55 5.39 10.82 -28.49
C ASN A 55 4.64 11.92 -29.24
N ALA A 56 4.86 12.05 -30.52
CA ALA A 56 4.17 13.03 -31.40
C ALA A 56 2.64 12.85 -31.40
N SER A 57 2.17 11.66 -31.03
CA SER A 57 0.74 11.31 -30.93
C SER A 57 0.26 11.20 -29.49
N HIS A 58 0.93 11.80 -28.50
CA HIS A 58 0.58 11.68 -27.09
C HIS A 58 -0.86 12.08 -26.76
N GLU A 59 -1.47 12.96 -27.55
CA GLU A 59 -2.88 13.35 -27.38
C GLU A 59 -3.88 12.20 -27.64
N HIS A 60 -3.43 11.09 -28.25
CA HIS A 60 -4.22 9.86 -28.43
C HIS A 60 -4.05 8.87 -27.27
N GLU A 61 -3.20 9.19 -26.31
CA GLU A 61 -2.87 8.32 -25.18
C GLU A 61 -3.37 8.89 -23.85
N VAL A 62 -3.57 7.99 -22.87
CA VAL A 62 -3.89 8.44 -21.51
C VAL A 62 -2.69 9.12 -20.88
N GLN A 63 -2.86 10.36 -20.48
CA GLN A 63 -1.82 11.17 -19.85
C GLN A 63 -1.60 10.73 -18.40
N PRO A 64 -0.37 10.50 -17.94
CA PRO A 64 -0.08 10.36 -16.52
C PRO A 64 -0.52 11.59 -15.71
N GLY A 65 -1.26 11.40 -14.63
CA GLY A 65 -1.74 12.49 -13.78
C GLY A 65 -1.52 12.25 -12.28
N MET A 66 -1.28 11.01 -11.89
CA MET A 66 -1.04 10.63 -10.50
C MET A 66 -0.11 9.42 -10.44
N VAL A 67 0.67 9.34 -9.38
CA VAL A 67 1.40 8.15 -8.95
C VAL A 67 0.68 7.58 -7.73
N TYR A 68 0.41 6.28 -7.77
CA TYR A 68 -0.17 5.53 -6.66
C TYR A 68 0.78 4.40 -6.27
N ILE A 69 1.21 4.40 -5.03
CA ILE A 69 2.08 3.36 -4.46
C ILE A 69 1.49 2.85 -3.16
N SER A 70 1.73 1.58 -2.82
CA SER A 70 1.38 1.00 -1.52
C SER A 70 2.60 1.02 -0.59
N ASN A 71 2.43 1.44 0.67
CA ASN A 71 3.48 1.31 1.68
C ASN A 71 2.89 0.89 3.04
N PRO A 72 3.18 -0.33 3.51
CA PRO A 72 3.92 -1.44 2.85
C PRO A 72 3.34 -1.88 1.52
N THR A 73 4.20 -2.40 0.64
CA THR A 73 3.77 -2.96 -0.64
C THR A 73 2.96 -4.26 -0.43
N GLU A 74 2.35 -4.77 -1.48
CA GLU A 74 1.57 -6.02 -1.49
C GLU A 74 2.40 -7.24 -1.09
N VAL A 75 3.71 -7.15 -1.24
CA VAL A 75 4.68 -8.19 -0.86
C VAL A 75 5.44 -7.87 0.44
N GLY A 76 4.95 -6.89 1.21
CA GLY A 76 5.46 -6.57 2.54
C GLY A 76 6.78 -5.81 2.58
N THR A 77 7.28 -5.35 1.44
CA THR A 77 8.47 -4.47 1.40
C THR A 77 8.08 -3.02 1.72
N LEU A 78 9.04 -2.23 2.15
CA LEU A 78 8.83 -0.85 2.55
C LEU A 78 9.58 0.10 1.61
N TYR A 79 8.95 1.19 1.23
CA TYR A 79 9.68 2.34 0.69
C TYR A 79 10.44 3.01 1.82
N THR A 80 11.74 3.25 1.62
CA THR A 80 12.54 4.05 2.53
C THR A 80 12.20 5.53 2.39
N LYS A 81 12.59 6.33 3.39
CA LYS A 81 12.44 7.78 3.34
C LYS A 81 13.12 8.39 2.11
N ALA A 82 14.30 7.90 1.75
CA ALA A 82 15.00 8.33 0.55
C ALA A 82 14.22 8.00 -0.73
N GLU A 83 13.73 6.76 -0.87
CA GLU A 83 12.93 6.36 -2.04
C GLU A 83 11.64 7.17 -2.16
N LEU A 84 10.93 7.39 -1.05
CA LEU A 84 9.69 8.19 -1.06
C LEU A 84 9.97 9.65 -1.36
N THR A 85 11.07 10.21 -0.85
CA THR A 85 11.50 11.59 -1.17
C THR A 85 11.80 11.75 -2.67
N ASP A 86 12.50 10.78 -3.27
CA ASP A 86 12.80 10.82 -4.71
C ASP A 86 11.54 10.73 -5.57
N ILE A 87 10.56 9.89 -5.16
CA ILE A 87 9.27 9.78 -5.84
C ILE A 87 8.48 11.08 -5.70
N SER A 88 8.42 11.65 -4.50
CA SER A 88 7.76 12.93 -4.24
C SER A 88 8.34 14.05 -5.09
N ALA A 89 9.67 14.15 -5.15
CA ALA A 89 10.36 15.12 -5.99
C ALA A 89 10.02 14.93 -7.48
N ALA A 90 10.02 13.69 -7.97
CA ALA A 90 9.64 13.39 -9.35
C ALA A 90 8.17 13.79 -9.63
N CYS A 91 7.26 13.51 -8.71
CA CYS A 91 5.86 13.92 -8.86
C CYS A 91 5.73 15.44 -8.93
N TYR A 92 6.40 16.16 -8.03
CA TYR A 92 6.40 17.63 -8.02
C TYR A 92 6.97 18.21 -9.33
N GLU A 93 8.14 17.76 -9.79
CA GLU A 93 8.79 18.18 -11.03
C GLU A 93 7.91 17.97 -12.27
N LEU A 94 7.14 16.89 -12.28
CA LEU A 94 6.33 16.47 -13.43
C LEU A 94 4.88 16.97 -13.38
N GLY A 95 4.45 17.56 -12.27
CA GLY A 95 3.08 18.00 -12.05
C GLY A 95 2.09 16.84 -11.83
N LEU A 96 2.54 15.76 -11.19
CA LEU A 96 1.75 14.61 -10.82
C LEU A 96 1.33 14.69 -9.35
N TYR A 97 0.18 14.15 -9.00
CA TYR A 97 -0.18 13.89 -7.61
C TYR A 97 0.51 12.61 -7.10
N LEU A 98 0.85 12.59 -5.82
CA LEU A 98 1.35 11.40 -5.14
C LEU A 98 0.32 10.90 -4.12
N PHE A 99 -0.19 9.69 -4.36
CA PHE A 99 -1.10 8.98 -3.45
C PHE A 99 -0.40 7.77 -2.84
N VAL A 100 -0.44 7.62 -1.51
CA VAL A 100 0.09 6.45 -0.82
C VAL A 100 -1.05 5.64 -0.20
N ASP A 101 -1.19 4.41 -0.70
CA ASP A 101 -2.04 3.37 -0.12
C ASP A 101 -1.41 2.88 1.19
N GLY A 102 -2.07 3.21 2.28
CA GLY A 102 -1.67 2.83 3.62
C GLY A 102 -2.53 1.73 4.23
N ALA A 103 -3.06 0.78 3.43
CA ALA A 103 -3.91 -0.32 3.92
C ALA A 103 -3.27 -1.11 5.08
N ARG A 104 -1.95 -1.11 5.15
CA ARG A 104 -1.14 -1.71 6.23
C ARG A 104 -0.15 -0.72 6.85
N MET A 105 -0.47 0.57 6.83
CA MET A 105 0.46 1.63 7.25
C MET A 105 0.95 1.45 8.68
N ALA A 106 0.09 1.03 9.62
CA ALA A 106 0.50 0.79 11.00
C ALA A 106 1.65 -0.23 11.09
N TYR A 107 1.53 -1.35 10.38
CA TYR A 107 2.57 -2.38 10.33
C TYR A 107 3.86 -1.87 9.68
N GLY A 108 3.74 -1.06 8.62
CA GLY A 108 4.90 -0.39 8.03
C GLY A 108 5.60 0.53 9.01
N LEU A 109 4.85 1.37 9.71
CA LEU A 109 5.38 2.34 10.68
C LEU A 109 6.04 1.67 11.89
N MET A 110 5.55 0.51 12.34
CA MET A 110 6.09 -0.22 13.48
C MET A 110 7.14 -1.26 13.11
N SER A 111 7.40 -1.47 11.81
CA SER A 111 8.44 -2.37 11.33
C SER A 111 9.84 -1.91 11.74
N GLU A 112 10.69 -2.85 12.13
CA GLU A 112 12.12 -2.59 12.43
C GLU A 112 12.92 -2.06 11.23
N ALA A 113 12.42 -2.27 10.01
CA ALA A 113 13.04 -1.79 8.77
C ALA A 113 12.54 -0.41 8.33
N ASN A 114 11.66 0.23 9.12
CA ASN A 114 11.06 1.51 8.77
C ASN A 114 11.94 2.69 9.20
N ASP A 115 12.01 3.70 8.32
CA ASP A 115 12.67 4.99 8.58
C ASP A 115 11.74 6.20 8.33
N LEU A 116 10.42 5.96 8.18
CA LEU A 116 9.40 6.97 7.93
C LEU A 116 8.52 7.21 9.17
N THR A 117 8.02 8.43 9.30
CA THR A 117 7.01 8.84 10.26
C THR A 117 5.74 9.30 9.55
N LEU A 118 4.62 9.43 10.27
CA LEU A 118 3.39 10.04 9.71
C LEU A 118 3.62 11.47 9.20
N GLN A 119 4.50 12.22 9.88
CA GLN A 119 4.89 13.57 9.45
C GLN A 119 5.64 13.56 8.11
N ASP A 120 6.45 12.53 7.86
CA ASP A 120 7.12 12.36 6.57
C ASP A 120 6.10 12.09 5.45
N TYR A 121 5.11 11.23 5.68
CA TYR A 121 4.02 11.04 4.70
C TYR A 121 3.25 12.34 4.45
N ALA A 122 2.93 13.08 5.51
CA ALA A 122 2.22 14.35 5.39
C ALA A 122 3.03 15.41 4.63
N ALA A 123 4.36 15.38 4.71
CA ALA A 123 5.25 16.30 4.01
C ALA A 123 5.52 15.92 2.55
N LEU A 124 5.47 14.62 2.22
CA LEU A 124 5.91 14.09 0.93
C LEU A 124 4.76 13.71 -0.02
N CYS A 125 3.55 13.48 0.49
CA CYS A 125 2.43 12.99 -0.30
C CYS A 125 1.30 14.03 -0.39
N ASP A 126 0.56 14.03 -1.49
CA ASP A 126 -0.67 14.84 -1.62
C ASP A 126 -1.84 14.20 -0.87
N VAL A 127 -1.90 12.87 -0.90
CA VAL A 127 -2.92 12.06 -0.21
C VAL A 127 -2.30 10.77 0.27
N PHE A 128 -2.68 10.34 1.45
CA PHE A 128 -2.45 8.97 1.91
C PHE A 128 -3.62 8.53 2.79
N TYR A 129 -3.73 7.24 3.10
CA TYR A 129 -4.70 6.81 4.08
C TYR A 129 -4.09 5.89 5.15
N LEU A 130 -4.67 5.96 6.35
CA LEU A 130 -4.39 5.06 7.45
C LEU A 130 -5.36 3.88 7.36
N GLY A 131 -4.83 2.70 7.08
CA GLY A 131 -5.61 1.49 7.00
C GLY A 131 -6.21 1.14 8.36
N GLY A 132 -7.54 1.05 8.42
CA GLY A 132 -8.26 0.69 9.64
C GLY A 132 -8.64 -0.78 9.70
N THR A 133 -9.23 -1.32 8.64
CA THR A 133 -9.83 -2.66 8.62
C THR A 133 -8.85 -3.81 8.85
N LYS A 134 -7.57 -3.61 8.57
CA LYS A 134 -6.51 -4.60 8.83
C LYS A 134 -5.82 -4.39 10.18
N CYS A 135 -6.12 -3.30 10.89
CA CYS A 135 -5.47 -2.92 12.15
C CYS A 135 -6.48 -2.45 13.21
N GLY A 136 -7.48 -3.26 13.50
CA GLY A 136 -8.39 -3.10 14.64
C GLY A 136 -9.71 -2.38 14.38
N ALA A 137 -9.91 -1.68 13.27
CA ALA A 137 -11.20 -1.12 12.93
C ALA A 137 -12.16 -2.20 12.40
N LEU A 138 -13.43 -2.07 12.67
CA LEU A 138 -14.48 -2.95 12.14
C LEU A 138 -14.69 -2.72 10.64
N PHE A 139 -14.55 -1.46 10.19
CA PHE A 139 -14.69 -1.04 8.79
C PHE A 139 -14.12 0.36 8.57
N GLY A 140 -13.77 0.68 7.33
CA GLY A 140 -13.33 2.00 6.91
C GLY A 140 -11.84 2.26 7.03
N GLU A 141 -11.44 3.34 6.40
CA GLU A 141 -10.08 3.85 6.31
C GLU A 141 -10.09 5.36 6.57
N ALA A 142 -9.03 5.91 7.16
CA ALA A 142 -8.90 7.34 7.38
C ALA A 142 -8.05 7.99 6.29
N VAL A 143 -8.69 8.70 5.36
CA VAL A 143 -8.00 9.42 4.28
C VAL A 143 -7.45 10.75 4.79
N VAL A 144 -6.17 10.98 4.59
CA VAL A 144 -5.46 12.22 4.91
C VAL A 144 -5.11 12.96 3.62
N ILE A 145 -5.66 14.15 3.43
CA ILE A 145 -5.39 15.02 2.27
C ILE A 145 -4.51 16.15 2.77
N THR A 146 -3.28 16.21 2.30
CA THR A 146 -2.28 17.23 2.66
C THR A 146 -2.28 18.39 1.68
N ASN A 147 -2.57 18.12 0.40
CA ASN A 147 -2.66 19.13 -0.63
C ASN A 147 -3.98 19.89 -0.55
N ASP A 148 -3.93 21.18 -0.23
CA ASP A 148 -5.11 22.03 -0.01
C ASP A 148 -5.99 22.15 -1.26
N THR A 149 -5.42 22.09 -2.46
CA THR A 149 -6.19 22.17 -3.70
C THR A 149 -7.11 20.97 -3.92
N LEU A 150 -6.82 19.84 -3.28
CA LEU A 150 -7.64 18.63 -3.32
C LEU A 150 -8.74 18.60 -2.25
N LYS A 151 -8.69 19.52 -1.27
CA LYS A 151 -9.69 19.64 -0.20
C LYS A 151 -10.92 20.43 -0.64
N GLU A 152 -10.74 21.36 -1.60
CA GLU A 152 -11.83 22.16 -2.12
C GLU A 152 -12.92 21.26 -2.69
N ASP A 153 -14.14 21.46 -2.25
CA ASP A 153 -15.34 20.72 -2.67
C ASP A 153 -15.28 19.18 -2.49
N PHE A 154 -14.26 18.65 -1.80
CA PHE A 154 -14.11 17.19 -1.61
C PHE A 154 -15.34 16.54 -0.99
N ARG A 155 -16.10 17.26 -0.15
CA ARG A 155 -17.35 16.74 0.42
C ARG A 155 -18.45 16.48 -0.61
N TYR A 156 -18.46 17.20 -1.74
CA TYR A 156 -19.36 16.89 -2.86
C TYR A 156 -18.98 15.55 -3.50
N ALA A 157 -17.68 15.32 -3.71
CA ALA A 157 -17.20 14.04 -4.22
C ALA A 157 -17.55 12.88 -3.27
N ILE A 158 -17.36 13.04 -1.95
CA ILE A 158 -17.77 12.05 -0.94
C ILE A 158 -19.27 11.75 -1.08
N LYS A 159 -20.12 12.77 -1.17
CA LYS A 159 -21.57 12.61 -1.28
C LYS A 159 -21.96 11.92 -2.58
N GLN A 160 -21.40 12.35 -3.69
CA GLN A 160 -21.70 11.82 -5.02
C GLN A 160 -21.37 10.32 -5.14
N HIS A 161 -20.26 9.89 -4.53
CA HIS A 161 -19.83 8.50 -4.52
C HIS A 161 -20.38 7.66 -3.35
N GLY A 162 -21.34 8.18 -2.61
CA GLY A 162 -22.05 7.43 -1.55
C GLY A 162 -21.29 7.35 -0.22
N GLY A 163 -20.14 8.02 -0.08
CA GLY A 163 -19.33 7.97 1.14
C GLY A 163 -19.83 8.85 2.29
N MET A 164 -20.83 9.72 2.06
CA MET A 164 -21.41 10.56 3.10
C MET A 164 -22.60 9.86 3.77
N LEU A 165 -22.31 9.09 4.79
CA LEU A 165 -23.31 8.32 5.52
C LEU A 165 -24.06 9.18 6.53
N ALA A 166 -25.39 8.94 6.68
CA ALA A 166 -26.12 9.37 7.85
C ALA A 166 -25.53 8.64 9.08
N LYS A 167 -25.17 9.37 10.12
CA LYS A 167 -24.42 8.83 11.28
C LYS A 167 -22.98 8.34 10.92
N GLY A 168 -22.32 8.99 9.97
CA GLY A 168 -20.95 8.70 9.57
C GLY A 168 -19.92 8.82 10.69
N ARG A 169 -20.25 9.47 11.83
CA ARG A 169 -19.41 9.52 13.03
C ARG A 169 -18.99 8.14 13.54
N LEU A 170 -19.78 7.08 13.28
CA LEU A 170 -19.41 5.71 13.67
C LEU A 170 -18.10 5.24 13.03
N LEU A 171 -17.78 5.73 11.83
CA LEU A 171 -16.47 5.53 11.21
C LEU A 171 -15.36 6.26 11.98
N GLY A 172 -15.60 7.53 12.33
CA GLY A 172 -14.62 8.35 13.05
C GLY A 172 -14.36 7.87 14.48
N GLU A 173 -15.38 7.38 15.18
CA GLU A 173 -15.26 6.87 16.55
C GLU A 173 -14.28 5.67 16.66
N GLN A 174 -14.18 4.84 15.62
CA GLN A 174 -13.20 3.75 15.57
C GLN A 174 -11.77 4.28 15.50
N PHE A 175 -11.54 5.28 14.64
CA PHE A 175 -10.22 5.92 14.53
C PHE A 175 -9.89 6.73 15.78
N LEU A 176 -10.86 7.37 16.43
CA LEU A 176 -10.67 8.00 17.71
C LEU A 176 -10.20 6.96 18.75
N ALA A 177 -10.89 5.84 18.87
CA ALA A 177 -10.50 4.78 19.80
C ALA A 177 -9.13 4.17 19.47
N LEU A 178 -8.78 4.02 18.18
CA LEU A 178 -7.51 3.45 17.76
C LEU A 178 -6.34 4.42 17.95
N LEU A 179 -6.53 5.72 17.68
CA LEU A 179 -5.46 6.71 17.69
C LEU A 179 -5.31 7.42 19.03
N ASP A 180 -6.42 7.69 19.74
CA ASP A 180 -6.41 8.32 21.06
C ASP A 180 -6.48 7.28 22.19
N GLY A 181 -6.87 6.02 21.87
CA GLY A 181 -6.92 4.94 22.83
C GLY A 181 -5.53 4.59 23.32
N GLU A 182 -5.41 4.52 24.65
CA GLU A 182 -4.17 4.10 25.31
C GLU A 182 -4.25 2.62 25.68
N ASP A 183 -3.17 1.89 25.44
CA ASP A 183 -3.00 0.50 25.89
C ASP A 183 -2.61 0.38 27.37
N GLY A 184 -2.65 1.50 28.09
CA GLY A 184 -2.16 1.64 29.45
C GLY A 184 -0.68 2.00 29.57
N THR A 185 0.03 2.10 28.47
CA THR A 185 1.46 2.49 28.41
C THR A 185 1.68 3.90 27.85
N GLY A 186 0.62 4.59 27.42
CA GLY A 186 0.69 5.90 26.76
C GLY A 186 0.82 5.83 25.22
N ASN A 187 0.79 4.61 24.64
CA ASN A 187 0.81 4.41 23.19
C ASN A 187 -0.61 4.22 22.65
N SER A 188 -0.85 4.63 21.39
CA SER A 188 -2.14 4.37 20.78
C SER A 188 -2.30 2.89 20.41
N LEU A 189 -3.54 2.39 20.49
CA LEU A 189 -3.87 1.01 20.12
C LEU A 189 -3.47 0.68 18.68
N TYR A 190 -3.60 1.63 17.76
CA TYR A 190 -3.26 1.45 16.35
C TYR A 190 -1.82 0.97 16.16
N PHE A 191 -0.88 1.60 16.85
CA PHE A 191 0.54 1.23 16.77
C PHE A 191 0.88 0.01 17.61
N THR A 192 0.28 -0.13 18.79
CA THR A 192 0.53 -1.27 19.66
C THR A 192 0.07 -2.59 19.04
N LEU A 193 -1.12 -2.62 18.43
CA LEU A 193 -1.61 -3.80 17.70
C LEU A 193 -0.71 -4.17 16.53
N ALA A 194 -0.23 -3.17 15.79
CA ALA A 194 0.66 -3.39 14.66
C ALA A 194 2.03 -3.93 15.11
N ALA A 195 2.64 -3.31 16.13
CA ALA A 195 3.91 -3.76 16.68
C ALA A 195 3.86 -5.20 17.17
N GLU A 196 2.78 -5.59 17.86
CA GLU A 196 2.62 -6.97 18.33
C GLU A 196 2.44 -7.95 17.17
N ALA A 197 1.67 -7.59 16.14
CA ALA A 197 1.50 -8.44 14.97
C ALA A 197 2.82 -8.62 14.19
N ASP A 198 3.61 -7.56 14.03
CA ASP A 198 4.92 -7.63 13.39
C ASP A 198 5.90 -8.49 14.22
N ARG A 199 5.91 -8.33 15.54
CA ARG A 199 6.72 -9.16 16.44
C ARG A 199 6.41 -10.65 16.29
N GLN A 200 5.12 -11.01 16.21
CA GLN A 200 4.69 -12.40 15.99
C GLN A 200 5.07 -12.90 14.60
N ALA A 201 4.89 -12.08 13.57
CA ALA A 201 5.27 -12.41 12.20
C ALA A 201 6.79 -12.65 12.07
N MET A 202 7.61 -11.83 12.72
CA MET A 202 9.06 -12.02 12.76
C MET A 202 9.47 -13.27 13.54
N ALA A 203 8.72 -13.68 14.57
CA ALA A 203 8.96 -14.95 15.25
C ALA A 203 8.67 -16.15 14.34
N ILE A 204 7.59 -16.09 13.55
CA ILE A 204 7.27 -17.11 12.53
C ILE A 204 8.38 -17.14 11.46
N ARG A 205 8.77 -15.99 10.95
CA ARG A 205 9.87 -15.87 9.98
C ARG A 205 11.13 -16.57 10.49
N LYS A 206 11.57 -16.24 11.70
CA LYS A 206 12.73 -16.83 12.33
C LYS A 206 12.63 -18.37 12.45
N ALA A 207 11.48 -18.88 12.84
CA ALA A 207 11.27 -20.33 12.98
C ALA A 207 11.41 -21.06 11.63
N PHE A 208 10.96 -20.47 10.52
CA PHE A 208 11.13 -21.02 9.18
C PHE A 208 12.56 -20.89 8.66
N GLU A 209 13.21 -19.75 8.89
CA GLU A 209 14.63 -19.54 8.51
C GLU A 209 15.56 -20.51 9.22
N GLU A 210 15.33 -20.79 10.51
CA GLU A 210 16.07 -21.81 11.29
C GLU A 210 15.91 -23.24 10.73
N LYS A 211 14.85 -23.51 9.99
CA LYS A 211 14.62 -24.75 9.24
C LYS A 211 15.14 -24.72 7.81
N GLY A 212 15.82 -23.65 7.41
CA GLY A 212 16.37 -23.49 6.07
C GLY A 212 15.35 -23.17 4.98
N VAL A 213 14.13 -22.75 5.36
CA VAL A 213 13.09 -22.33 4.41
C VAL A 213 13.49 -20.98 3.79
N LYS A 214 13.37 -20.88 2.47
CA LYS A 214 13.66 -19.64 1.75
C LYS A 214 12.47 -18.69 1.81
N LEU A 215 12.78 -17.41 1.92
CA LEU A 215 11.79 -16.35 1.75
C LEU A 215 11.52 -16.12 0.26
N LEU A 216 10.25 -15.93 -0.09
CA LEU A 216 9.84 -15.46 -1.43
C LEU A 216 10.10 -13.95 -1.54
N HIS A 217 9.75 -13.21 -0.49
CA HIS A 217 9.97 -11.77 -0.35
C HIS A 217 10.54 -11.46 1.02
N ASP A 218 11.43 -10.48 1.08
CA ASP A 218 12.06 -10.01 2.31
C ASP A 218 11.15 -8.96 2.98
N SER A 219 10.16 -9.46 3.73
CA SER A 219 9.18 -8.64 4.43
C SER A 219 9.51 -8.53 5.92
N TYR A 220 9.47 -7.32 6.45
CA TYR A 220 9.61 -7.01 7.88
C TYR A 220 8.28 -6.53 8.49
N THR A 221 7.16 -6.94 7.92
CA THR A 221 5.80 -6.58 8.37
C THR A 221 5.01 -7.81 8.82
N ASN A 222 3.75 -7.62 9.16
CA ASN A 222 2.84 -8.71 9.55
C ASN A 222 2.57 -9.75 8.45
N GLN A 223 3.01 -9.52 7.20
CA GLN A 223 2.89 -10.47 6.12
C GLN A 223 4.23 -11.17 5.86
N GLN A 224 4.23 -12.50 5.91
CA GLN A 224 5.41 -13.30 5.65
C GLN A 224 5.20 -14.22 4.45
N PHE A 225 6.24 -14.40 3.64
CA PHE A 225 6.17 -15.10 2.37
C PHE A 225 7.26 -16.15 2.28
N PHE A 226 6.85 -17.42 2.22
CA PHE A 226 7.75 -18.57 2.28
C PHE A 226 7.70 -19.41 1.02
N VAL A 227 8.81 -20.06 0.69
CA VAL A 227 8.92 -21.11 -0.33
C VAL A 227 9.05 -22.44 0.38
N LEU A 228 7.95 -23.17 0.52
CA LEU A 228 7.88 -24.44 1.23
C LEU A 228 8.09 -25.62 0.29
N PRO A 229 8.84 -26.66 0.69
CA PRO A 229 8.74 -27.96 0.02
C PRO A 229 7.28 -28.43 -0.04
N ASP A 230 6.85 -29.02 -1.15
CA ASP A 230 5.46 -29.45 -1.33
C ASP A 230 4.99 -30.40 -0.21
N GLU A 231 5.87 -31.29 0.25
CA GLU A 231 5.59 -32.18 1.38
C GLU A 231 5.26 -31.41 2.68
N TRP A 232 5.97 -30.33 2.96
CA TRP A 232 5.70 -29.49 4.14
C TRP A 232 4.40 -28.71 3.95
N HIS A 233 4.17 -28.17 2.76
CA HIS A 233 2.93 -27.49 2.46
C HIS A 233 1.70 -28.39 2.65
N GLU A 234 1.75 -29.65 2.20
CA GLU A 234 0.67 -30.64 2.39
C GLU A 234 0.40 -30.95 3.86
N VAL A 235 1.44 -31.04 4.68
CA VAL A 235 1.28 -31.30 6.13
C VAL A 235 0.74 -30.07 6.84
N LEU A 236 1.34 -28.91 6.64
CA LEU A 236 0.97 -27.66 7.33
C LEU A 236 -0.43 -27.18 6.93
N SER A 237 -0.86 -27.40 5.68
CA SER A 237 -2.19 -27.00 5.20
C SER A 237 -3.35 -27.72 5.89
N LYS A 238 -3.09 -28.79 6.65
CA LYS A 238 -4.12 -29.48 7.45
C LYS A 238 -4.52 -28.67 8.68
N ASP A 239 -3.59 -27.91 9.23
CA ASP A 239 -3.78 -27.18 10.48
C ASP A 239 -3.77 -25.66 10.28
N PHE A 240 -3.17 -25.17 9.19
CA PHE A 240 -2.99 -23.73 8.93
C PHE A 240 -3.53 -23.35 7.55
N ALA A 241 -4.37 -22.30 7.51
CA ALA A 241 -4.79 -21.68 6.27
C ALA A 241 -3.67 -20.78 5.73
N MET A 242 -3.12 -21.12 4.57
CA MET A 242 -2.08 -20.34 3.90
C MET A 242 -2.56 -19.88 2.51
N THR A 243 -2.26 -18.63 2.15
CA THR A 243 -2.55 -18.14 0.82
C THR A 243 -1.50 -18.68 -0.16
N HIS A 244 -1.94 -19.38 -1.21
CA HIS A 244 -1.08 -19.88 -2.27
C HIS A 244 -0.60 -18.71 -3.15
N MET A 245 0.72 -18.57 -3.32
CA MET A 245 1.37 -17.51 -4.08
C MET A 245 2.04 -18.00 -5.37
N GLY A 246 1.79 -19.24 -5.75
CA GLY A 246 2.34 -19.87 -6.95
C GLY A 246 3.34 -20.98 -6.67
N LYS A 247 3.89 -21.56 -7.73
CA LYS A 247 4.95 -22.58 -7.68
C LYS A 247 6.23 -22.02 -8.28
N PRO A 248 7.23 -21.66 -7.44
CA PRO A 248 8.52 -21.18 -7.95
C PRO A 248 9.32 -22.25 -8.70
N ASP A 249 9.09 -23.52 -8.39
CA ASP A 249 9.66 -24.68 -9.10
C ASP A 249 8.71 -25.91 -8.99
N LYS A 250 9.21 -27.08 -9.44
CA LYS A 250 8.40 -28.34 -9.52
C LYS A 250 8.15 -28.99 -8.14
N THR A 251 8.89 -28.61 -7.11
CA THR A 251 8.93 -29.27 -5.79
C THR A 251 8.60 -28.35 -4.62
N HIS A 252 8.34 -27.07 -4.92
CA HIS A 252 8.05 -26.07 -3.90
C HIS A 252 6.79 -25.28 -4.21
N THR A 253 6.09 -24.90 -3.15
CA THR A 253 4.93 -24.01 -3.19
C THR A 253 5.25 -22.74 -2.41
N ALA A 254 5.02 -21.60 -3.05
CA ALA A 254 5.10 -20.31 -2.38
C ALA A 254 3.79 -20.02 -1.65
N VAL A 255 3.89 -19.55 -0.39
CA VAL A 255 2.74 -19.28 0.49
C VAL A 255 2.94 -17.97 1.24
N ARG A 256 1.79 -17.40 1.63
CA ARG A 256 1.72 -16.26 2.55
C ARG A 256 0.89 -16.67 3.77
#